data_e26b860a2b9819fe1ac01bb5e6aacb2c
#
_entry.id   e26b860a2b9819fe1ac01bb5e6aacb2c
#
_cell.length_a   1.000
_cell.length_b   1.000
_cell.length_c   1.000
_cell.angle_alpha   90.00
_cell.angle_beta   90.00
_cell.angle_gamma   90.00
#
_symmetry.space_group_name_H-M   'P 1'
#
loop_
_entity.id
_entity.type
_entity.pdbx_description
1 polymer ?
#
loop_
_entity_poly.entity_id
_entity_poly.type
_entity_poly.pdbx_seq_one_letter_code
_entity_poly.pdbx_strand_id
1 'polypeptide(L)'
;MDEIKLKTLDNVTICANHHKSGHDEVIIICPGWFMTKDSKAFVNLADDLAKTCDVISMDFRGHGKSGGFYTFTSKEGQDLDTVVNFAKTNYKKVSLLGFSLGGALVVLHCAKDKQIHKCITVSAPTDFFKIENHMFSPRAWYPTIFQKFELKRWLSIRAGNPFLRKTNPIDVVESIETPTLFISGEKDPTVFAWHTKSLYDKATCKKHYIEFPKGNHAEDLYNDFKDEFLNVCKNWLKQN
;
A
#
# COMPACT_ATOMS: atom_id res chain seq x y z
N MET A 1 12.28 -16.89 0.90
CA MET A 1 10.96 -16.28 0.65
C MET A 1 9.93 -17.39 0.56
N ASP A 2 8.90 -17.35 1.40
CA ASP A 2 7.85 -18.37 1.48
C ASP A 2 6.50 -17.74 1.10
N GLU A 3 5.68 -18.46 0.33
CA GLU A 3 4.32 -18.03 0.08
C GLU A 3 3.42 -18.51 1.21
N ILE A 4 2.71 -17.58 1.85
CA ILE A 4 1.72 -17.86 2.90
C ILE A 4 0.30 -17.62 2.40
N LYS A 5 -0.65 -18.40 2.92
CA LYS A 5 -2.08 -18.30 2.62
C LYS A 5 -2.85 -18.14 3.91
N LEU A 6 -3.59 -17.05 4.02
CA LEU A 6 -4.36 -16.68 5.20
C LEU A 6 -5.85 -16.60 4.83
N LYS A 7 -6.73 -16.80 5.80
CA LYS A 7 -8.18 -16.72 5.61
C LYS A 7 -8.73 -15.49 6.31
N THR A 8 -9.49 -14.67 5.57
CA THR A 8 -10.25 -13.56 6.15
C THR A 8 -11.48 -14.05 6.91
N LEU A 9 -12.09 -13.17 7.70
CA LEU A 9 -13.34 -13.49 8.42
C LEU A 9 -14.49 -13.84 7.46
N ASP A 10 -14.51 -13.27 6.26
CA ASP A 10 -15.49 -13.59 5.21
C ASP A 10 -15.02 -14.72 4.28
N ASN A 11 -14.06 -15.54 4.75
CA ASN A 11 -13.56 -16.76 4.12
C ASN A 11 -12.86 -16.57 2.76
N VAL A 12 -12.34 -15.38 2.46
CA VAL A 12 -11.49 -15.13 1.30
C VAL A 12 -10.05 -15.58 1.61
N THR A 13 -9.40 -16.28 0.68
CA THR A 13 -7.98 -16.62 0.82
C THR A 13 -7.12 -15.46 0.38
N ILE A 14 -6.24 -14.98 1.25
CA ILE A 14 -5.24 -13.95 0.97
C ILE A 14 -3.87 -14.61 0.87
N CYS A 15 -3.16 -14.34 -0.24
CA CYS A 15 -1.82 -14.83 -0.49
C CYS A 15 -0.81 -13.71 -0.26
N ALA A 16 0.30 -14.03 0.40
CA ALA A 16 1.40 -13.10 0.60
C ALA A 16 2.74 -13.80 0.46
N ASN A 17 3.76 -13.06 0.05
CA ASN A 17 5.15 -13.49 0.05
C ASN A 17 5.79 -13.02 1.35
N HIS A 18 6.41 -13.94 2.09
CA HIS A 18 7.07 -13.66 3.36
C HIS A 18 8.58 -13.84 3.21
N HIS A 19 9.32 -12.73 3.24
CA HIS A 19 10.77 -12.68 3.28
C HIS A 19 11.20 -12.69 4.74
N LYS A 20 11.56 -13.88 5.24
CA LYS A 20 11.95 -14.09 6.62
C LYS A 20 13.48 -14.17 6.74
N SER A 21 14.08 -13.20 7.39
CA SER A 21 15.53 -13.08 7.64
C SER A 21 15.87 -13.13 9.14
N GLY A 22 14.87 -13.25 10.00
CA GLY A 22 15.04 -13.42 11.44
C GLY A 22 15.07 -12.11 12.22
N HIS A 23 14.50 -11.03 11.69
CA HIS A 23 14.36 -9.78 12.41
C HIS A 23 13.12 -9.79 13.32
N ASP A 24 13.16 -9.01 14.39
CA ASP A 24 12.01 -8.78 15.30
C ASP A 24 10.96 -7.82 14.72
N GLU A 25 11.30 -7.16 13.63
CA GLU A 25 10.48 -6.14 12.96
C GLU A 25 10.08 -6.61 11.56
N VAL A 26 8.85 -6.38 11.17
CA VAL A 26 8.31 -6.67 9.84
C VAL A 26 7.63 -5.47 9.24
N ILE A 27 7.79 -5.29 7.93
CA ILE A 27 7.01 -4.35 7.15
C ILE A 27 6.06 -5.08 6.20
N ILE A 28 4.78 -4.70 6.22
CA ILE A 28 3.77 -5.23 5.30
C ILE A 28 3.65 -4.28 4.11
N ILE A 29 3.92 -4.78 2.90
CA ILE A 29 3.75 -4.04 1.65
C ILE A 29 2.34 -4.28 1.11
N CYS A 30 1.60 -3.18 0.91
CA CYS A 30 0.22 -3.14 0.43
C CYS A 30 0.20 -2.48 -0.95
N PRO A 31 0.16 -3.26 -2.06
CA PRO A 31 0.12 -2.72 -3.42
C PRO A 31 -1.15 -1.92 -3.71
N GLY A 32 -1.07 -1.07 -4.74
CA GLY A 32 -2.23 -0.36 -5.25
C GLY A 32 -3.14 -1.22 -6.14
N TRP A 33 -4.19 -0.58 -6.66
CA TRP A 33 -5.06 -1.18 -7.68
C TRP A 33 -4.24 -1.63 -8.89
N PHE A 34 -4.58 -2.80 -9.41
CA PHE A 34 -3.94 -3.39 -10.58
C PHE A 34 -2.49 -3.89 -10.37
N MET A 35 -1.99 -3.89 -9.12
CA MET A 35 -0.67 -4.38 -8.77
C MET A 35 -0.77 -5.63 -7.88
N THR A 36 0.24 -6.49 -7.94
CA THR A 36 0.31 -7.73 -7.17
C THR A 36 1.64 -7.80 -6.41
N LYS A 37 1.70 -8.65 -5.39
CA LYS A 37 2.95 -8.96 -4.67
C LYS A 37 4.05 -9.49 -5.59
N ASP A 38 3.68 -10.07 -6.74
CA ASP A 38 4.60 -10.65 -7.72
C ASP A 38 4.93 -9.67 -8.87
N SER A 39 4.38 -8.44 -8.87
CA SER A 39 4.78 -7.38 -9.80
C SER A 39 6.23 -6.99 -9.58
N LYS A 40 7.02 -6.81 -10.65
CA LYS A 40 8.47 -6.60 -10.60
C LYS A 40 8.89 -5.50 -9.61
N ALA A 41 8.17 -4.38 -9.57
CA ALA A 41 8.47 -3.29 -8.64
C ALA A 41 8.38 -3.74 -7.18
N PHE A 42 7.34 -4.50 -6.81
CA PHE A 42 7.12 -4.94 -5.44
C PHE A 42 8.04 -6.10 -5.03
N VAL A 43 8.40 -6.99 -5.95
CA VAL A 43 9.43 -8.01 -5.70
C VAL A 43 10.76 -7.34 -5.39
N ASN A 44 11.21 -6.41 -6.24
CA ASN A 44 12.47 -5.70 -6.04
C ASN A 44 12.46 -4.87 -4.74
N LEU A 45 11.36 -4.18 -4.44
CA LEU A 45 11.21 -3.40 -3.20
C LEU A 45 11.28 -4.31 -1.97
N ALA A 46 10.59 -5.45 -2.01
CA ALA A 46 10.63 -6.42 -0.92
C ALA A 46 12.04 -6.96 -0.68
N ASP A 47 12.78 -7.31 -1.75
CA ASP A 47 14.17 -7.78 -1.67
C ASP A 47 15.11 -6.71 -1.09
N ASP A 48 14.91 -5.43 -1.46
CA ASP A 48 15.73 -4.33 -0.94
C ASP A 48 15.43 -3.99 0.54
N LEU A 49 14.17 -4.09 0.96
CA LEU A 49 13.77 -3.89 2.36
C LEU A 49 14.13 -5.10 3.23
N ALA A 50 14.10 -6.31 2.68
CA ALA A 50 14.45 -7.55 3.39
C ALA A 50 15.92 -7.59 3.89
N LYS A 51 16.75 -6.68 3.40
CA LYS A 51 18.13 -6.47 3.91
C LYS A 51 18.16 -5.80 5.31
N THR A 52 17.05 -5.24 5.78
CA THR A 52 17.00 -4.45 7.02
C THR A 52 15.87 -4.82 7.98
N CYS A 53 14.83 -5.46 7.52
CA CYS A 53 13.71 -5.97 8.32
C CYS A 53 13.08 -7.14 7.58
N ASP A 54 12.26 -7.95 8.24
CA ASP A 54 11.45 -8.94 7.54
C ASP A 54 10.34 -8.25 6.73
N VAL A 55 9.89 -8.88 5.64
CA VAL A 55 8.91 -8.27 4.71
C VAL A 55 7.79 -9.24 4.41
N ILE A 56 6.55 -8.76 4.48
CA ILE A 56 5.37 -9.46 3.98
C ILE A 56 4.77 -8.62 2.85
N SER A 57 4.85 -9.08 1.60
CA SER A 57 4.20 -8.44 0.46
C SER A 57 2.91 -9.19 0.12
N MET A 58 1.76 -8.53 0.15
CA MET A 58 0.46 -9.19 0.02
C MET A 58 -0.25 -8.92 -1.32
N ASP A 59 -1.09 -9.87 -1.74
CA ASP A 59 -2.12 -9.62 -2.74
C ASP A 59 -3.44 -9.33 -2.02
N PHE A 60 -4.08 -8.21 -2.33
CA PHE A 60 -5.46 -7.98 -1.90
C PHE A 60 -6.43 -8.92 -2.62
N ARG A 61 -7.64 -9.10 -2.08
CA ARG A 61 -8.71 -9.84 -2.77
C ARG A 61 -8.86 -9.38 -4.21
N GLY A 62 -9.11 -10.29 -5.12
CA GLY A 62 -9.25 -9.99 -6.55
C GLY A 62 -7.96 -9.67 -7.28
N HIS A 63 -6.78 -9.83 -6.64
CA HIS A 63 -5.47 -9.65 -7.26
C HIS A 63 -4.61 -10.91 -7.10
N GLY A 64 -3.74 -11.12 -8.06
CA GLY A 64 -2.73 -12.17 -8.02
C GLY A 64 -3.29 -13.53 -7.67
N LYS A 65 -2.71 -14.15 -6.63
CA LYS A 65 -3.12 -15.48 -6.14
C LYS A 65 -4.18 -15.43 -5.02
N SER A 66 -4.55 -14.23 -4.53
CA SER A 66 -5.64 -14.08 -3.56
C SER A 66 -6.99 -14.36 -4.20
N GLY A 67 -7.94 -14.86 -3.40
CA GLY A 67 -9.32 -15.13 -3.83
C GLY A 67 -10.18 -13.86 -3.95
N GLY A 68 -11.48 -14.06 -4.18
CA GLY A 68 -12.49 -13.01 -4.16
C GLY A 68 -12.39 -12.01 -5.31
N PHE A 69 -13.04 -10.86 -5.12
CA PHE A 69 -13.12 -9.75 -6.06
C PHE A 69 -12.72 -8.44 -5.37
N TYR A 70 -11.98 -7.58 -6.06
CA TYR A 70 -11.52 -6.29 -5.54
C TYR A 70 -12.66 -5.27 -5.49
N THR A 71 -12.89 -4.68 -4.33
CA THR A 71 -14.02 -3.78 -4.06
C THR A 71 -13.61 -2.32 -3.83
N PHE A 72 -12.39 -1.96 -4.24
CA PHE A 72 -11.90 -0.58 -4.24
C PHE A 72 -11.96 0.08 -2.85
N THR A 73 -11.31 -0.55 -1.87
CA THR A 73 -11.21 -0.19 -0.46
C THR A 73 -12.41 -0.54 0.44
N SER A 74 -13.50 -1.07 -0.11
CA SER A 74 -14.70 -1.38 0.70
C SER A 74 -14.52 -2.60 1.62
N LYS A 75 -13.91 -3.68 1.13
CA LYS A 75 -13.70 -4.94 1.89
C LYS A 75 -12.23 -5.28 2.11
N GLU A 76 -11.32 -4.65 1.39
CA GLU A 76 -9.88 -4.91 1.44
C GLU A 76 -9.25 -4.63 2.82
N GLY A 77 -9.93 -3.83 3.65
CA GLY A 77 -9.54 -3.65 5.05
C GLY A 77 -9.49 -4.97 5.84
N GLN A 78 -10.39 -5.94 5.53
CA GLN A 78 -10.38 -7.27 6.16
C GLN A 78 -9.16 -8.11 5.74
N ASP A 79 -8.69 -7.90 4.50
CA ASP A 79 -7.50 -8.58 3.98
C ASP A 79 -6.27 -8.12 4.74
N LEU A 80 -6.13 -6.79 4.89
CA LEU A 80 -5.03 -6.18 5.64
C LEU A 80 -5.09 -6.58 7.12
N ASP A 81 -6.28 -6.57 7.74
CA ASP A 81 -6.46 -7.03 9.12
C ASP A 81 -5.94 -8.46 9.31
N THR A 82 -6.23 -9.34 8.36
CA THR A 82 -5.80 -10.75 8.41
C THR A 82 -4.28 -10.88 8.37
N VAL A 83 -3.62 -10.13 7.47
CA VAL A 83 -2.14 -10.14 7.36
C VAL A 83 -1.49 -9.47 8.56
N VAL A 84 -2.04 -8.37 9.06
CA VAL A 84 -1.53 -7.68 10.27
C VAL A 84 -1.66 -8.59 11.49
N ASN A 85 -2.78 -9.28 11.67
CA ASN A 85 -2.96 -10.21 12.79
C ASN A 85 -1.93 -11.33 12.74
N PHE A 86 -1.68 -11.92 11.57
CA PHE A 86 -0.60 -12.89 11.39
C PHE A 86 0.76 -12.29 11.75
N ALA A 87 1.07 -11.08 11.29
CA ALA A 87 2.32 -10.42 11.59
C ALA A 87 2.49 -10.15 13.10
N LYS A 88 1.47 -9.67 13.79
CA LYS A 88 1.50 -9.40 15.24
C LYS A 88 1.75 -10.65 16.09
N THR A 89 1.37 -11.85 15.62
CA THR A 89 1.66 -13.10 16.34
C THR A 89 3.11 -13.56 16.17
N ASN A 90 3.83 -13.03 15.17
CA ASN A 90 5.16 -13.48 14.81
C ASN A 90 6.26 -12.43 15.04
N TYR A 91 5.89 -11.15 15.20
CA TYR A 91 6.84 -10.02 15.26
C TYR A 91 6.54 -9.08 16.42
N LYS A 92 7.59 -8.47 16.97
CA LYS A 92 7.47 -7.46 18.03
C LYS A 92 7.00 -6.12 17.51
N LYS A 93 7.39 -5.76 16.27
CA LYS A 93 7.01 -4.50 15.63
C LYS A 93 6.49 -4.78 14.22
N VAL A 94 5.31 -4.26 13.92
CA VAL A 94 4.66 -4.37 12.63
C VAL A 94 4.49 -2.97 12.05
N SER A 95 5.08 -2.74 10.88
CA SER A 95 4.96 -1.50 10.12
C SER A 95 4.22 -1.73 8.81
N LEU A 96 3.58 -0.69 8.29
CA LEU A 96 2.82 -0.74 7.05
C LEU A 96 3.42 0.18 5.99
N LEU A 97 3.48 -0.28 4.75
CA LEU A 97 3.86 0.50 3.56
C LEU A 97 2.82 0.29 2.47
N GLY A 98 2.02 1.31 2.20
CA GLY A 98 0.93 1.22 1.22
C GLY A 98 1.11 2.17 0.05
N PHE A 99 0.71 1.72 -1.14
CA PHE A 99 0.82 2.44 -2.41
C PHE A 99 -0.56 2.71 -3.00
N SER A 100 -0.85 3.95 -3.41
CA SER A 100 -2.12 4.31 -4.05
C SER A 100 -3.33 3.87 -3.22
N LEU A 101 -4.22 3.02 -3.73
CA LEU A 101 -5.33 2.45 -2.95
C LEU A 101 -4.84 1.59 -1.77
N GLY A 102 -3.68 0.93 -1.87
CA GLY A 102 -3.02 0.29 -0.73
C GLY A 102 -2.58 1.33 0.32
N GLY A 103 -2.16 2.51 -0.11
CA GLY A 103 -1.87 3.66 0.75
C GLY A 103 -3.11 4.17 1.50
N ALA A 104 -4.26 4.23 0.82
CA ALA A 104 -5.54 4.52 1.49
C ALA A 104 -5.88 3.47 2.56
N LEU A 105 -5.66 2.18 2.25
CA LEU A 105 -5.97 1.08 3.17
C LEU A 105 -5.09 1.09 4.43
N VAL A 106 -3.79 1.42 4.32
CA VAL A 106 -2.93 1.54 5.52
C VAL A 106 -3.34 2.74 6.39
N VAL A 107 -3.77 3.86 5.80
CA VAL A 107 -4.35 5.00 6.53
C VAL A 107 -5.61 4.57 7.29
N LEU A 108 -6.54 3.90 6.62
CA LEU A 108 -7.77 3.37 7.22
C LEU A 108 -7.48 2.36 8.34
N HIS A 109 -6.47 1.51 8.16
CA HIS A 109 -6.07 0.53 9.17
C HIS A 109 -5.47 1.21 10.40
N CYS A 110 -4.52 2.14 10.23
CA CYS A 110 -3.88 2.86 11.34
C CYS A 110 -4.86 3.75 12.12
N ALA A 111 -5.97 4.18 11.49
CA ALA A 111 -7.01 4.92 12.20
C ALA A 111 -7.74 4.08 13.26
N LYS A 112 -7.88 2.77 13.04
CA LYS A 112 -8.55 1.83 13.95
C LYS A 112 -7.60 1.02 14.82
N ASP A 113 -6.37 0.74 14.35
CA ASP A 113 -5.37 -0.10 15.03
C ASP A 113 -4.18 0.75 15.51
N LYS A 114 -4.15 1.03 16.81
CA LYS A 114 -3.12 1.86 17.46
C LYS A 114 -1.82 1.11 17.76
N GLN A 115 -1.75 -0.19 17.46
CA GLN A 115 -0.58 -1.03 17.75
C GLN A 115 0.39 -1.15 16.57
N ILE A 116 0.11 -0.47 15.47
CA ILE A 116 1.04 -0.39 14.34
C ILE A 116 2.22 0.49 14.73
N HIS A 117 3.45 -0.03 14.49
CA HIS A 117 4.67 0.67 14.90
C HIS A 117 4.94 1.90 14.05
N LYS A 118 4.88 1.77 12.72
CA LYS A 118 5.08 2.86 11.74
C LYS A 118 4.16 2.68 10.54
N CYS A 119 3.75 3.79 9.97
CA CYS A 119 3.01 3.82 8.71
C CYS A 119 3.78 4.63 7.66
N ILE A 120 3.81 4.11 6.43
CA ILE A 120 4.29 4.83 5.24
C ILE A 120 3.18 4.72 4.19
N THR A 121 2.71 5.86 3.73
CA THR A 121 1.67 5.91 2.70
C THR A 121 2.16 6.71 1.50
N VAL A 122 2.06 6.12 0.31
CA VAL A 122 2.63 6.63 -0.94
C VAL A 122 1.51 6.88 -1.93
N SER A 123 1.39 8.11 -2.44
CA SER A 123 0.37 8.52 -3.41
C SER A 123 -1.06 8.13 -2.98
N ALA A 124 -1.38 8.29 -1.69
CA ALA A 124 -2.68 7.88 -1.16
C ALA A 124 -3.78 8.89 -1.49
N PRO A 125 -4.93 8.45 -2.05
CA PRO A 125 -6.07 9.33 -2.28
C PRO A 125 -6.78 9.69 -0.97
N THR A 126 -7.32 10.91 -0.91
CA THR A 126 -8.22 11.34 0.17
C THR A 126 -9.57 10.62 0.13
N ASP A 127 -10.04 10.36 -1.09
CA ASP A 127 -11.34 9.79 -1.41
C ASP A 127 -11.23 9.06 -2.74
N PHE A 128 -11.78 7.85 -2.82
CA PHE A 128 -11.74 7.04 -4.04
C PHE A 128 -12.38 7.76 -5.24
N PHE A 129 -13.51 8.46 -5.02
CA PHE A 129 -14.26 9.10 -6.10
C PHE A 129 -13.67 10.45 -6.56
N LYS A 130 -12.69 10.98 -5.82
CA LYS A 130 -11.99 12.22 -6.17
C LYS A 130 -10.67 12.01 -6.92
N ILE A 131 -10.27 10.76 -7.16
CA ILE A 131 -9.07 10.45 -7.95
C ILE A 131 -9.25 11.02 -9.36
N GLU A 132 -8.31 11.83 -9.84
CA GLU A 132 -8.43 12.58 -11.10
C GLU A 132 -8.46 11.67 -12.34
N ASN A 133 -7.57 10.67 -12.36
CA ASN A 133 -7.56 9.68 -13.43
C ASN A 133 -8.15 8.36 -12.94
N HIS A 134 -9.47 8.29 -12.91
CA HIS A 134 -10.18 7.06 -12.59
C HIS A 134 -9.83 5.93 -13.55
N MET A 135 -10.01 4.69 -13.08
CA MET A 135 -9.86 3.47 -13.85
C MET A 135 -10.60 3.47 -15.20
N PHE A 136 -11.58 4.35 -15.40
CA PHE A 136 -12.32 4.51 -16.66
C PHE A 136 -11.71 5.56 -17.60
N SER A 137 -10.66 6.31 -17.15
CA SER A 137 -9.99 7.29 -17.99
C SER A 137 -8.97 6.62 -18.90
N PRO A 138 -8.98 6.90 -20.24
CA PRO A 138 -7.94 6.41 -21.13
C PRO A 138 -6.52 6.77 -20.70
N ARG A 139 -6.34 7.91 -20.01
CA ARG A 139 -5.05 8.36 -19.49
C ARG A 139 -4.52 7.48 -18.35
N ALA A 140 -5.40 6.89 -17.54
CA ALA A 140 -5.00 5.93 -16.51
C ALA A 140 -4.59 4.58 -17.11
N TRP A 141 -5.22 4.16 -18.20
CA TRP A 141 -4.98 2.87 -18.84
C TRP A 141 -3.73 2.84 -19.72
N TYR A 142 -3.43 3.94 -20.42
CA TYR A 142 -2.33 3.97 -21.39
C TYR A 142 -0.97 3.57 -20.78
N PRO A 143 -0.50 4.17 -19.68
CA PRO A 143 0.76 3.75 -19.04
C PRO A 143 0.70 2.29 -18.55
N THR A 144 -0.42 1.90 -17.96
CA THR A 144 -0.59 0.57 -17.37
C THR A 144 -0.60 -0.53 -18.42
N ILE A 145 -1.27 -0.29 -19.59
CA ILE A 145 -1.36 -1.27 -20.67
C ILE A 145 -0.08 -1.35 -21.47
N PHE A 146 0.52 -0.23 -21.84
CA PHE A 146 1.60 -0.20 -22.83
C PHE A 146 3.00 -0.10 -22.22
N GLN A 147 3.14 0.49 -21.03
CA GLN A 147 4.43 0.69 -20.38
C GLN A 147 4.74 -0.34 -19.29
N LYS A 148 3.71 -0.83 -18.59
CA LYS A 148 3.85 -1.74 -17.46
C LYS A 148 3.13 -3.08 -17.70
N PHE A 149 3.10 -3.56 -18.94
CA PHE A 149 2.36 -4.77 -19.29
C PHE A 149 3.02 -6.02 -18.69
N GLU A 150 2.30 -6.70 -17.82
CA GLU A 150 2.64 -8.01 -17.27
C GLU A 150 1.45 -8.95 -17.46
N LEU A 151 1.51 -9.85 -18.43
CA LEU A 151 0.39 -10.73 -18.83
C LEU A 151 -0.21 -11.50 -17.65
N LYS A 152 0.64 -12.09 -16.79
CA LYS A 152 0.20 -12.85 -15.62
C LYS A 152 -0.59 -11.98 -14.63
N ARG A 153 -0.15 -10.73 -14.40
CA ARG A 153 -0.84 -9.74 -13.58
C ARG A 153 -2.22 -9.44 -14.16
N TRP A 154 -2.27 -9.09 -15.45
CA TRP A 154 -3.52 -8.78 -16.15
C TRP A 154 -4.57 -9.88 -16.01
N LEU A 155 -4.18 -11.13 -16.25
CA LEU A 155 -5.07 -12.29 -16.14
C LEU A 155 -5.50 -12.61 -14.71
N SER A 156 -4.82 -12.06 -13.70
CA SER A 156 -5.09 -12.31 -12.28
C SER A 156 -6.02 -11.30 -11.63
N ILE A 157 -6.35 -10.19 -12.32
CA ILE A 157 -7.18 -9.13 -11.74
C ILE A 157 -8.66 -9.44 -11.91
N ARG A 158 -9.38 -9.43 -10.82
CA ARG A 158 -10.83 -9.67 -10.73
C ARG A 158 -11.50 -8.50 -10.03
N ALA A 159 -11.95 -7.52 -10.82
CA ALA A 159 -12.65 -6.35 -10.31
C ALA A 159 -14.04 -6.74 -9.79
N GLY A 160 -14.40 -6.25 -8.63
CA GLY A 160 -15.72 -6.35 -8.03
C GLY A 160 -16.52 -5.04 -8.20
N ASN A 161 -17.50 -4.84 -7.33
CA ASN A 161 -18.35 -3.64 -7.38
C ASN A 161 -17.64 -2.41 -6.77
N PRO A 162 -17.34 -1.37 -7.55
CA PRO A 162 -16.70 -0.14 -7.06
C PRO A 162 -17.66 0.79 -6.29
N PHE A 163 -18.96 0.55 -6.36
CA PHE A 163 -19.99 1.41 -5.76
C PHE A 163 -20.40 0.99 -4.35
N LEU A 164 -19.75 -0.02 -3.77
CA LEU A 164 -19.97 -0.37 -2.38
C LEU A 164 -19.57 0.78 -1.45
N ARG A 165 -20.28 0.90 -0.32
CA ARG A 165 -19.99 1.93 0.68
C ARG A 165 -18.53 1.83 1.15
N LYS A 166 -17.87 2.97 1.25
CA LYS A 166 -16.46 3.11 1.65
C LYS A 166 -16.34 4.13 2.77
N THR A 167 -15.30 3.95 3.58
CA THR A 167 -14.79 5.02 4.45
C THR A 167 -13.66 5.70 3.71
N ASN A 168 -13.66 7.02 3.67
CA ASN A 168 -12.60 7.77 3.01
C ASN A 168 -11.43 8.00 3.97
N PRO A 169 -10.18 7.91 3.52
CA PRO A 169 -9.01 8.21 4.34
C PRO A 169 -9.06 9.58 5.00
N ILE A 170 -9.57 10.61 4.30
CA ILE A 170 -9.65 11.96 4.82
C ILE A 170 -10.61 12.10 6.02
N ASP A 171 -11.60 11.22 6.15
CA ASP A 171 -12.58 11.26 7.22
C ASP A 171 -12.03 10.70 8.55
N VAL A 172 -10.94 9.90 8.48
CA VAL A 172 -10.40 9.18 9.64
C VAL A 172 -8.92 9.48 9.93
N VAL A 173 -8.20 10.15 9.05
CA VAL A 173 -6.76 10.38 9.18
C VAL A 173 -6.39 11.14 10.46
N GLU A 174 -7.27 11.98 10.97
CA GLU A 174 -7.09 12.73 12.22
C GLU A 174 -7.03 11.82 13.47
N SER A 175 -7.65 10.65 13.40
CA SER A 175 -7.66 9.68 14.51
C SER A 175 -6.42 8.78 14.55
N ILE A 176 -5.50 8.89 13.59
CA ILE A 176 -4.26 8.11 13.57
C ILE A 176 -3.33 8.58 14.69
N GLU A 177 -2.85 7.64 15.50
CA GLU A 177 -1.80 7.86 16.51
C GLU A 177 -0.43 7.32 16.03
N THR A 178 -0.44 6.37 15.12
CA THR A 178 0.76 5.77 14.52
C THR A 178 1.62 6.83 13.84
N PRO A 179 2.93 6.92 14.13
CA PRO A 179 3.84 7.77 13.38
C PRO A 179 3.75 7.48 11.88
N THR A 180 3.43 8.49 11.06
CA THR A 180 3.10 8.30 9.65
C THR A 180 3.95 9.18 8.73
N LEU A 181 4.58 8.53 7.74
CA LEU A 181 5.26 9.18 6.62
C LEU A 181 4.33 9.22 5.41
N PHE A 182 4.12 10.42 4.89
CA PHE A 182 3.32 10.68 3.70
C PHE A 182 4.26 11.00 2.53
N ILE A 183 4.15 10.25 1.44
CA ILE A 183 4.99 10.42 0.24
C ILE A 183 4.11 10.65 -0.98
N SER A 184 4.44 11.63 -1.80
CA SER A 184 3.80 11.88 -3.10
C SER A 184 4.81 12.18 -4.20
N GLY A 185 4.40 12.02 -5.45
CA GLY A 185 5.11 12.50 -6.61
C GLY A 185 4.52 13.82 -7.11
N GLU A 186 5.36 14.82 -7.41
CA GLU A 186 4.93 16.13 -7.93
C GLU A 186 4.17 16.00 -9.27
N LYS A 187 4.56 15.02 -10.09
CA LYS A 187 3.99 14.77 -11.43
C LYS A 187 3.06 13.56 -11.48
N ASP A 188 2.56 13.11 -10.32
CA ASP A 188 1.63 11.98 -10.25
C ASP A 188 0.38 12.27 -11.12
N PRO A 189 0.16 11.50 -12.22
CA PRO A 189 -0.95 11.77 -13.12
C PRO A 189 -2.27 11.12 -12.69
N THR A 190 -2.23 10.30 -11.63
CA THR A 190 -3.36 9.47 -11.20
C THR A 190 -3.97 10.00 -9.90
N VAL A 191 -3.13 10.11 -8.87
CA VAL A 191 -3.51 10.68 -7.57
C VAL A 191 -2.64 11.90 -7.35
N PHE A 192 -3.15 13.08 -7.68
CA PHE A 192 -2.37 14.32 -7.58
C PHE A 192 -1.84 14.54 -6.17
N ALA A 193 -0.66 15.14 -6.07
CA ALA A 193 0.07 15.31 -4.80
C ALA A 193 -0.78 15.95 -3.68
N TRP A 194 -1.77 16.79 -4.04
CA TRP A 194 -2.65 17.44 -3.07
C TRP A 194 -3.47 16.46 -2.23
N HIS A 195 -3.78 15.26 -2.74
CA HIS A 195 -4.47 14.23 -1.96
C HIS A 195 -3.63 13.83 -0.74
N THR A 196 -2.39 13.36 -0.99
CA THR A 196 -1.49 12.93 0.08
C THR A 196 -1.12 14.11 1.00
N LYS A 197 -0.94 15.32 0.43
CA LYS A 197 -0.68 16.54 1.21
C LYS A 197 -1.87 16.87 2.13
N SER A 198 -3.11 16.76 1.66
CA SER A 198 -4.30 16.98 2.49
C SER A 198 -4.42 15.97 3.63
N LEU A 199 -4.08 14.70 3.39
CA LEU A 199 -4.01 13.70 4.46
C LEU A 199 -2.96 14.08 5.50
N TYR A 200 -1.75 14.47 5.05
CA TYR A 200 -0.71 14.95 5.93
C TYR A 200 -1.15 16.15 6.75
N ASP A 201 -1.74 17.18 6.13
CA ASP A 201 -2.15 18.40 6.82
C ASP A 201 -3.16 18.10 7.93
N LYS A 202 -4.11 17.21 7.67
CA LYS A 202 -5.17 16.85 8.61
C LYS A 202 -4.74 15.86 9.71
N ALA A 203 -3.74 15.01 9.47
CA ALA A 203 -3.23 14.07 10.48
C ALA A 203 -2.69 14.82 11.72
N THR A 204 -2.87 14.23 12.92
CA THR A 204 -2.41 14.83 14.20
C THR A 204 -1.25 14.07 14.84
N CYS A 205 -0.95 12.87 14.38
CA CYS A 205 0.16 12.04 14.85
C CYS A 205 1.54 12.64 14.55
N LYS A 206 2.61 12.03 15.09
CA LYS A 206 3.99 12.27 14.63
C LYS A 206 4.04 11.98 13.14
N LYS A 207 4.36 12.98 12.31
CA LYS A 207 4.24 12.87 10.85
C LYS A 207 5.35 13.57 10.10
N HIS A 208 5.62 13.10 8.90
CA HIS A 208 6.51 13.77 7.94
C HIS A 208 5.91 13.68 6.53
N TYR A 209 6.18 14.69 5.69
CA TYR A 209 5.74 14.71 4.31
C TYR A 209 6.94 14.90 3.38
N ILE A 210 7.00 14.09 2.35
CA ILE A 210 8.01 14.17 1.29
C ILE A 210 7.31 14.15 -0.06
N GLU A 211 7.62 15.14 -0.88
CA GLU A 211 7.23 15.19 -2.27
C GLU A 211 8.46 15.00 -3.15
N PHE A 212 8.41 14.00 -4.01
CA PHE A 212 9.47 13.73 -4.96
C PHE A 212 9.33 14.67 -6.16
N PRO A 213 10.29 15.58 -6.41
CA PRO A 213 10.28 16.43 -7.58
C PRO A 213 10.30 15.59 -8.85
N LYS A 214 9.41 15.89 -9.80
CA LYS A 214 9.21 15.13 -11.04
C LYS A 214 8.76 13.66 -10.83
N GLY A 215 8.48 13.25 -9.59
CA GLY A 215 8.02 11.90 -9.28
C GLY A 215 6.64 11.60 -9.87
N ASN A 216 6.48 10.39 -10.36
CA ASN A 216 5.23 9.83 -10.91
C ASN A 216 4.40 9.14 -9.83
N HIS A 217 3.48 8.25 -10.23
CA HIS A 217 2.52 7.61 -9.33
C HIS A 217 3.09 6.42 -8.57
N ALA A 218 2.88 6.41 -7.26
CA ALA A 218 3.02 5.22 -6.40
C ALA A 218 4.38 4.49 -6.54
N GLU A 219 4.38 3.26 -7.09
CA GLU A 219 5.58 2.43 -7.25
C GLU A 219 6.61 3.00 -8.22
N ASP A 220 6.24 3.97 -9.07
CA ASP A 220 7.19 4.65 -9.94
C ASP A 220 8.18 5.48 -9.14
N LEU A 221 7.80 5.98 -7.96
CA LEU A 221 8.73 6.68 -7.07
C LEU A 221 9.90 5.77 -6.65
N TYR A 222 9.61 4.49 -6.36
CA TYR A 222 10.67 3.52 -6.10
C TYR A 222 11.47 3.18 -7.36
N ASN A 223 10.82 3.04 -8.52
CA ASN A 223 11.52 2.68 -9.76
C ASN A 223 12.45 3.80 -10.24
N ASP A 224 11.99 5.06 -10.18
CA ASP A 224 12.67 6.22 -10.75
C ASP A 224 13.69 6.84 -9.78
N PHE A 225 13.45 6.73 -8.46
CA PHE A 225 14.24 7.33 -7.37
C PHE A 225 14.67 6.29 -6.33
N LYS A 226 15.10 5.12 -6.77
CA LYS A 226 15.29 3.93 -5.94
C LYS A 226 16.05 4.22 -4.63
N ASP A 227 17.24 4.77 -4.72
CA ASP A 227 18.11 4.95 -3.55
C ASP A 227 17.54 6.00 -2.58
N GLU A 228 17.01 7.08 -3.11
CA GLU A 228 16.39 8.14 -2.30
C GLU A 228 15.13 7.62 -1.60
N PHE A 229 14.25 6.92 -2.34
CA PHE A 229 13.04 6.31 -1.79
C PHE A 229 13.35 5.32 -0.66
N LEU A 230 14.31 4.42 -0.89
CA LEU A 230 14.75 3.44 0.12
C LEU A 230 15.34 4.13 1.35
N ASN A 231 16.18 5.16 1.16
CA ASN A 231 16.78 5.91 2.26
C ASN A 231 15.69 6.61 3.10
N VAL A 232 14.72 7.24 2.46
CA VAL A 232 13.58 7.87 3.13
C VAL A 232 12.81 6.86 3.97
N CYS A 233 12.43 5.72 3.39
CA CYS A 233 11.70 4.67 4.09
C CYS A 233 12.50 4.08 5.25
N LYS A 234 13.77 3.71 5.03
CA LYS A 234 14.64 3.12 6.05
C LYS A 234 14.93 4.08 7.20
N ASN A 235 15.16 5.36 6.90
CA ASN A 235 15.38 6.37 7.94
C ASN A 235 14.13 6.57 8.79
N TRP A 236 12.92 6.58 8.17
CA TRP A 236 11.67 6.66 8.90
C TRP A 236 11.45 5.47 9.84
N LEU A 237 11.71 4.27 9.35
CA LEU A 237 11.54 3.03 10.13
C LEU A 237 12.50 2.98 11.35
N LYS A 238 13.71 3.53 11.25
CA LYS A 238 14.72 3.55 12.31
C LYS A 238 14.52 4.65 13.37
N GLN A 239 13.71 5.68 13.09
CA GLN A 239 13.45 6.73 14.08
C GLN A 239 12.67 6.16 15.28
N ASN A 240 13.05 6.54 16.49
CA ASN A 240 12.32 6.21 17.73
C ASN A 240 11.09 7.10 17.90
#